data_5a20bcba6b72cf8b48c49ea0d2a21de3
#
_entry.id   5a20bcba6b72cf8b48c49ea0d2a21de3
#
_cell.length_a   1.000
_cell.length_b   1.000
_cell.length_c   1.000
_cell.angle_alpha   90.00
_cell.angle_beta   90.00
_cell.angle_gamma   90.00
#
_symmetry.space_group_name_H-M   'P 1'
#
loop_
_entity.id
_entity.type
_entity.pdbx_description
1 polymer ?
#
loop_
_entity_poly.entity_id
_entity_poly.type
_entity_poly.pdbx_seq_one_letter_code
_entity_poly.pdbx_strand_id
1 'polypeptide(L)'
;MPMTVEIRSLSGIDAAPFFDDLSRLRITIFRAFPYLYDGSFDYEHTYLSTYAKAEGAVFVLAMDGEKIVGMSTGMPMMAETDEVKAPFLAAGYELEPIFYFGESVLLP
;
A
#
# COMPACT_ATOMS: atom_id res chain seq x y z
N MET A 1 -21.59 -16.28 -13.65
CA MET A 1 -22.03 -15.45 -12.53
C MET A 1 -21.07 -14.27 -12.36
N PRO A 2 -21.56 -13.07 -12.31
CA PRO A 2 -20.67 -11.94 -12.10
C PRO A 2 -20.00 -12.02 -10.73
N MET A 3 -18.72 -11.72 -10.70
CA MET A 3 -17.95 -11.61 -9.46
C MET A 3 -18.39 -10.34 -8.73
N THR A 4 -18.71 -10.46 -7.47
CA THR A 4 -19.00 -9.29 -6.64
C THR A 4 -17.77 -8.93 -5.84
N VAL A 5 -17.22 -7.75 -6.10
CA VAL A 5 -16.06 -7.22 -5.40
C VAL A 5 -16.52 -6.16 -4.42
N GLU A 6 -16.15 -6.34 -3.17
CA GLU A 6 -16.41 -5.37 -2.11
C GLU A 6 -15.17 -4.50 -1.90
N ILE A 7 -15.38 -3.21 -1.74
CA ILE A 7 -14.29 -2.27 -1.44
C ILE A 7 -14.36 -1.90 0.03
N ARG A 8 -13.24 -2.08 0.73
CA ARG A 8 -13.10 -1.72 2.15
C ARG A 8 -11.99 -0.69 2.31
N SER A 9 -12.25 0.32 3.11
CA SER A 9 -11.26 1.33 3.48
C SER A 9 -10.89 1.15 4.94
N LEU A 10 -9.60 0.99 5.22
CA LEU A 10 -9.08 0.76 6.56
C LEU A 10 -8.02 1.79 6.90
N SER A 11 -7.97 2.21 8.17
CA SER A 11 -6.82 2.96 8.68
C SER A 11 -5.58 2.07 8.68
N GLY A 12 -4.39 2.68 8.74
CA GLY A 12 -3.15 1.92 8.71
C GLY A 12 -3.09 0.82 9.77
N ILE A 13 -3.47 1.15 11.02
CA ILE A 13 -3.42 0.19 12.12
C ILE A 13 -4.43 -0.96 11.95
N ASP A 14 -5.59 -0.68 11.35
CA ASP A 14 -6.63 -1.69 11.13
C ASP A 14 -6.28 -2.66 10.00
N ALA A 15 -5.29 -2.33 9.18
CA ALA A 15 -4.81 -3.20 8.11
C ALA A 15 -3.85 -4.30 8.62
N ALA A 16 -3.32 -4.17 9.83
CA ALA A 16 -2.33 -5.11 10.35
C ALA A 16 -2.77 -6.59 10.29
N PRO A 17 -4.03 -6.96 10.60
CA PRO A 17 -4.46 -8.36 10.49
C PRO A 17 -4.39 -8.94 9.07
N PHE A 18 -4.30 -8.09 8.05
CA PHE A 18 -4.28 -8.49 6.65
C PHE A 18 -2.87 -8.51 6.06
N PHE A 19 -1.83 -8.22 6.84
CA PHE A 19 -0.46 -8.06 6.31
C PHE A 19 0.05 -9.27 5.56
N ASP A 20 -0.25 -10.50 6.01
CA ASP A 20 0.18 -11.70 5.31
C ASP A 20 -0.46 -11.78 3.91
N ASP A 21 -1.75 -11.52 3.83
CA ASP A 21 -2.47 -11.53 2.56
C ASP A 21 -2.00 -10.41 1.63
N LEU A 22 -1.76 -9.23 2.19
CA LEU A 22 -1.25 -8.08 1.43
C LEU A 22 0.16 -8.33 0.93
N SER A 23 1.01 -8.97 1.75
CA SER A 23 2.37 -9.34 1.36
C SER A 23 2.35 -10.33 0.18
N ARG A 24 1.48 -11.35 0.23
CA ARG A 24 1.32 -12.30 -0.87
C ARG A 24 0.86 -11.60 -2.16
N LEU A 25 -0.11 -10.71 -2.03
CA LEU A 25 -0.64 -9.96 -3.16
C LEU A 25 0.46 -9.14 -3.85
N ARG A 26 1.23 -8.38 -3.07
CA ARG A 26 2.33 -7.57 -3.60
C ARG A 26 3.39 -8.42 -4.27
N ILE A 27 3.83 -9.49 -3.60
CA ILE A 27 4.84 -10.41 -4.15
C ILE A 27 4.34 -11.03 -5.46
N THR A 28 3.09 -11.46 -5.50
CA THR A 28 2.50 -12.08 -6.69
C THR A 28 2.49 -11.10 -7.87
N ILE A 29 2.02 -9.89 -7.66
CA ILE A 29 1.85 -8.90 -8.73
C ILE A 29 3.20 -8.38 -9.21
N PHE A 30 4.10 -8.03 -8.30
CA PHE A 30 5.38 -7.44 -8.67
C PHE A 30 6.43 -8.46 -9.13
N ARG A 31 6.16 -9.75 -8.97
CA ARG A 31 7.01 -10.78 -9.57
C ARG A 31 6.88 -10.82 -11.09
N ALA A 32 5.72 -10.43 -11.61
CA ALA A 32 5.46 -10.44 -13.05
C ALA A 32 6.27 -9.35 -13.78
N PHE A 33 6.51 -9.60 -15.07
CA PHE A 33 7.11 -8.59 -15.96
C PHE A 33 6.23 -7.32 -15.98
N PRO A 34 6.79 -6.11 -15.95
CA PRO A 34 8.23 -5.78 -16.08
C PRO A 34 9.01 -5.69 -14.77
N TYR A 35 8.36 -5.85 -13.63
CA TYR A 35 9.00 -5.59 -12.33
C TYR A 35 9.97 -6.70 -11.93
N LEU A 36 9.61 -7.96 -12.16
CA LEU A 36 10.44 -9.14 -11.85
C LEU A 36 10.95 -9.13 -10.40
N TYR A 37 10.14 -8.64 -9.50
CA TYR A 37 10.49 -8.46 -8.11
C TYR A 37 10.45 -9.79 -7.36
N ASP A 38 11.54 -10.12 -6.68
CA ASP A 38 11.67 -11.32 -5.86
C ASP A 38 11.65 -10.94 -4.37
N GLY A 39 10.46 -10.59 -3.89
CA GLY A 39 10.29 -10.08 -2.54
C GLY A 39 10.21 -11.17 -1.48
N SER A 40 10.45 -10.78 -0.22
CA SER A 40 10.29 -11.63 0.95
C SER A 40 9.19 -11.10 1.87
N PHE A 41 8.61 -12.00 2.68
CA PHE A 41 7.62 -11.58 3.68
C PHE A 41 8.18 -10.58 4.67
N ASP A 42 9.43 -10.76 5.11
CA ASP A 42 10.06 -9.84 6.04
C ASP A 42 10.16 -8.42 5.49
N TYR A 43 10.60 -8.28 4.26
CA TYR A 43 10.65 -6.98 3.60
C TYR A 43 9.26 -6.36 3.47
N GLU A 44 8.29 -7.16 3.02
CA GLU A 44 6.92 -6.69 2.84
C GLU A 44 6.27 -6.28 4.16
N HIS A 45 6.47 -7.02 5.23
CA HIS A 45 5.97 -6.65 6.55
C HIS A 45 6.58 -5.35 7.04
N THR A 46 7.88 -5.13 6.81
CA THR A 46 8.53 -3.87 7.14
C THR A 46 7.93 -2.71 6.36
N TYR A 47 7.74 -2.89 5.07
CA TYR A 47 7.14 -1.89 4.19
C TYR A 47 5.71 -1.54 4.65
N LEU A 48 4.88 -2.54 4.85
CA LEU A 48 3.48 -2.34 5.27
C LEU A 48 3.40 -1.74 6.67
N SER A 49 4.32 -2.09 7.55
CA SER A 49 4.38 -1.51 8.91
C SER A 49 4.62 -0.01 8.89
N THR A 50 5.37 0.50 7.93
CA THR A 50 5.57 1.94 7.76
C THR A 50 4.23 2.64 7.56
N TYR A 51 3.36 2.07 6.72
CA TYR A 51 2.01 2.60 6.50
C TYR A 51 1.12 2.43 7.73
N ALA A 52 1.19 1.27 8.40
CA ALA A 52 0.35 1.00 9.57
C ALA A 52 0.62 1.96 10.72
N LYS A 53 1.87 2.40 10.87
CA LYS A 53 2.28 3.33 11.94
C LYS A 53 2.05 4.79 11.58
N ALA A 54 1.87 5.10 10.31
CA ALA A 54 1.72 6.48 9.86
C ALA A 54 0.33 7.00 10.20
N GLU A 55 0.27 8.14 10.89
CA GLU A 55 -0.99 8.80 11.18
C GLU A 55 -1.63 9.29 9.87
N GLY A 56 -2.90 8.98 9.70
CA GLY A 56 -3.64 9.35 8.49
C GLY A 56 -3.43 8.43 7.29
N ALA A 57 -2.67 7.34 7.46
CA ALA A 57 -2.52 6.36 6.39
C ALA A 57 -3.80 5.57 6.18
N VAL A 58 -4.05 5.19 4.92
CA VAL A 58 -5.23 4.44 4.54
C VAL A 58 -4.85 3.28 3.63
N PHE A 59 -5.53 2.15 3.84
CA PHE A 59 -5.50 0.99 2.96
C PHE A 59 -6.89 0.80 2.38
N VAL A 60 -7.00 0.73 1.07
CA VAL A 60 -8.25 0.40 0.40
C VAL A 60 -8.10 -0.99 -0.20
N LEU A 61 -8.96 -1.92 0.21
CA LEU A 61 -8.89 -3.32 -0.20
C LEU A 61 -10.03 -3.65 -1.14
N ALA A 62 -9.71 -4.38 -2.21
CA ALA A 62 -10.73 -5.00 -3.06
C ALA A 62 -10.85 -6.46 -2.63
N MET A 63 -12.04 -6.87 -2.22
CA MET A 63 -12.31 -8.19 -1.64
C MET A 63 -13.24 -8.98 -2.54
N ASP A 64 -12.86 -10.22 -2.83
CA ASP A 64 -13.75 -11.21 -3.43
C ASP A 64 -14.06 -12.25 -2.35
N GLY A 65 -15.19 -12.04 -1.65
CA GLY A 65 -15.47 -12.79 -0.44
C GLY A 65 -14.43 -12.45 0.63
N GLU A 66 -13.71 -13.45 1.10
CA GLU A 66 -12.63 -13.27 2.09
C GLU A 66 -11.26 -13.09 1.45
N LYS A 67 -11.18 -13.22 0.12
CA LYS A 67 -9.92 -13.11 -0.61
C LYS A 67 -9.64 -11.66 -0.99
N ILE A 68 -8.46 -11.16 -0.65
CA ILE A 68 -8.00 -9.84 -1.09
C ILE A 68 -7.45 -9.97 -2.51
N VAL A 69 -8.07 -9.29 -3.46
CA VAL A 69 -7.68 -9.33 -4.88
C VAL A 69 -7.02 -8.04 -5.34
N GLY A 70 -7.07 -7.00 -4.54
CA GLY A 70 -6.43 -5.72 -4.85
C GLY A 70 -6.24 -4.87 -3.62
N MET A 71 -5.34 -3.89 -3.71
CA MET A 71 -5.13 -2.91 -2.66
C MET A 71 -4.62 -1.59 -3.24
N SER A 72 -4.95 -0.51 -2.56
CA SER A 72 -4.36 0.79 -2.78
C SER A 72 -3.94 1.37 -1.44
N THR A 73 -2.79 2.01 -1.39
CA THR A 73 -2.27 2.60 -0.16
C THR A 73 -2.01 4.08 -0.33
N GLY A 74 -2.13 4.81 0.76
CA GLY A 74 -1.80 6.22 0.78
C GLY A 74 -1.53 6.71 2.18
N MET A 75 -0.81 7.82 2.29
CA MET A 75 -0.54 8.48 3.55
C MET A 75 -0.23 9.96 3.30
N PRO A 76 -0.41 10.82 4.32
CA PRO A 76 0.09 12.18 4.21
C PRO A 76 1.59 12.20 3.92
N MET A 77 2.04 13.08 3.02
CA MET A 77 3.46 13.17 2.66
C MET A 77 4.34 13.40 3.88
N MET A 78 3.84 14.12 4.88
CA MET A 78 4.58 14.38 6.11
C MET A 78 4.95 13.11 6.87
N ALA A 79 4.19 12.03 6.70
CA ALA A 79 4.42 10.75 7.36
C ALA A 79 5.37 9.83 6.56
N GLU A 80 5.73 10.22 5.34
CA GLU A 80 6.57 9.43 4.46
C GLU A 80 8.04 9.47 4.88
N THR A 81 8.87 8.60 4.29
CA THR A 81 10.31 8.57 4.57
C THR A 81 11.00 9.83 4.02
N ASP A 82 12.18 10.13 4.55
CA ASP A 82 12.97 11.27 4.09
C ASP A 82 13.35 11.14 2.62
N GLU A 83 13.60 9.93 2.13
CA GLU A 83 13.92 9.67 0.73
C GLU A 83 12.79 10.08 -0.20
N VAL A 84 11.55 9.79 0.18
CA VAL A 84 10.37 10.16 -0.61
C VAL A 84 10.13 11.67 -0.55
N LYS A 85 10.35 12.29 0.63
CA LYS A 85 10.13 13.73 0.82
C LYS A 85 11.16 14.60 0.11
N ALA A 86 12.40 14.13 0.00
CA ALA A 86 13.53 14.95 -0.44
C ALA A 86 13.31 15.64 -1.79
N PRO A 87 12.82 14.96 -2.86
CA PRO A 87 12.58 15.64 -4.14
C PRO A 87 11.58 16.78 -4.04
N PHE A 88 10.55 16.64 -3.22
CA PHE A 88 9.51 17.65 -3.05
C PHE A 88 10.06 18.86 -2.29
N LEU A 89 10.85 18.61 -1.25
CA LEU A 89 11.51 19.68 -0.50
C LEU A 89 12.52 20.43 -1.37
N ALA A 90 13.30 19.71 -2.17
CA ALA A 90 14.27 20.32 -3.08
C ALA A 90 13.60 21.17 -4.13
N ALA A 91 12.39 20.82 -4.55
CA ALA A 91 11.60 21.60 -5.53
C ALA A 91 10.83 22.75 -4.88
N GLY A 92 10.90 22.92 -3.56
CA GLY A 92 10.26 24.05 -2.85
C GLY A 92 8.81 23.80 -2.45
N TYR A 93 8.32 22.55 -2.52
CA TYR A 93 6.95 22.24 -2.10
C TYR A 93 6.82 22.18 -0.58
N GLU A 94 5.67 22.67 -0.09
CA GLU A 94 5.24 22.41 1.27
C GLU A 94 4.65 21.00 1.33
N LEU A 95 5.01 20.21 2.34
CA LEU A 95 4.59 18.80 2.43
C LEU A 95 3.20 18.64 3.06
N GLU A 96 2.80 19.57 3.94
CA GLU A 96 1.57 19.44 4.71
C GLU A 96 0.31 19.20 3.86
N PRO A 97 0.08 19.90 2.72
CA PRO A 97 -1.11 19.68 1.91
C PRO A 97 -1.01 18.49 0.95
N ILE A 98 0.13 17.77 0.92
CA ILE A 98 0.34 16.69 -0.04
C ILE A 98 -0.06 15.34 0.57
N PHE A 99 -0.84 14.57 -0.18
CA PHE A 99 -1.15 13.18 0.14
C PHE A 99 -0.44 12.28 -0.85
N TYR A 100 0.28 11.29 -0.35
CA TYR A 100 1.10 10.37 -1.15
C TYR A 100 0.35 9.08 -1.40
N PHE A 101 0.10 8.75 -2.66
CA PHE A 101 -0.44 7.46 -3.06
C PHE A 101 0.73 6.52 -3.31
N GLY A 102 0.87 5.51 -2.43
CA GLY A 102 1.99 4.59 -2.51
C GLY A 102 1.89 3.63 -3.68
N GLU A 103 0.71 3.03 -3.86
CA GLU A 103 0.50 2.07 -4.93
C GLU A 103 -0.97 1.69 -5.07
N SER A 104 -1.29 1.13 -6.23
CA SER A 104 -2.55 0.45 -6.47
C SER A 104 -2.24 -0.82 -7.26
N VAL A 105 -2.64 -1.97 -6.75
CA VAL A 105 -2.40 -3.27 -7.37
C VAL A 105 -3.68 -4.08 -7.41
N LEU A 106 -3.84 -4.88 -8.47
CA LEU A 106 -5.02 -5.71 -8.68
C LEU A 106 -4.61 -7.00 -9.37
N LEU A 107 -5.11 -8.13 -8.89
CA LEU A 107 -4.91 -9.42 -9.56
C LEU A 107 -5.61 -9.42 -10.92
N PRO A 108 -5.01 -10.10 -11.92
CA PRO A 108 -5.61 -10.20 -13.25
C PRO A 108 -6.97 -10.89 -13.23
#